data_8606c37b25089322933fe3432380c9ea
#
_entry.id   8606c37b25089322933fe3432380c9ea
#
_cell.length_a   1.000
_cell.length_b   1.000
_cell.length_c   1.000
_cell.angle_alpha   90.00
_cell.angle_beta   90.00
_cell.angle_gamma   90.00
#
_symmetry.space_group_name_H-M   'P 1'
#
loop_
_entity.id
_entity.type
_entity.pdbx_description
1 polymer ?
#
loop_
_entity_poly.entity_id
_entity_poly.type
_entity_poly.pdbx_seq_one_letter_code
_entity_poly.pdbx_strand_id
1 'polypeptide(L)'
;MSTETGIDEGRSAFREHRWTDASRSYADADRRGGLPAADLERLATAEILTGNTAAGLETLTRAHEEYLIVGDITGAMRCAVWLGMHLLNLGETARSAGWFARGRTLVDELDEPGPVAGLLLFPAALGKLYGGDAAGALQLFTEAGSVARKFQDRDLAALALLGTGQATLMLGRAEEGLGMFDEAMVAVTAGELSPVPSGIIYCAVIGNCHLAFDLERALQWTVALDRWCRARRDMVAFSGQCQSHRAELFRLHGAWAEALTAAAAAQGLAARGDPQALFGGFYQQGEVERLAGKLDAAEECYRQAARSGWEPQPGLALLLLARGEARQAQSMIRRAAEVADAATRCHLLPALVEIELAAGDPGAARRGADELETIAGQYPKPMLQAVVSQADGAVRLAEGDAAGASQSLRQAWRLWQKLGVPYEAGRCRALIGRACRDLGDEPSALMDFEAAHAEFLELGAAPAAAWAASLMRAGAGEGAGTAGPLTPRENEVLRLVASGRGNRAIAAELYLSEKTVARHISNIFLKLGLSSRAAATSYAYEHGLAG
;
A
#
# COMPACT_ATOMS: atom_id res chain seq x y z
N MET A 1 -0.05 49.61 11.44
CA MET A 1 -1.32 48.85 11.51
C MET A 1 -1.72 48.72 12.96
N SER A 2 -3.01 48.94 13.31
CA SER A 2 -3.53 48.66 14.65
C SER A 2 -3.57 47.14 14.89
N THR A 3 -3.64 46.71 16.15
CA THR A 3 -3.82 45.28 16.51
C THR A 3 -5.09 44.74 15.86
N GLU A 4 -6.18 45.50 15.89
CA GLU A 4 -7.47 45.16 15.32
C GLU A 4 -7.41 44.91 13.80
N THR A 5 -6.71 45.79 13.05
CA THR A 5 -6.47 45.60 11.62
C THR A 5 -5.70 44.28 11.33
N GLY A 6 -4.68 43.95 12.14
CA GLY A 6 -3.94 42.71 12.01
C GLY A 6 -4.75 41.45 12.27
N ILE A 7 -5.67 41.49 13.24
CA ILE A 7 -6.62 40.40 13.54
C ILE A 7 -7.58 40.18 12.36
N ASP A 8 -8.14 41.25 11.79
CA ASP A 8 -9.08 41.13 10.66
C ASP A 8 -8.41 40.64 9.39
N GLU A 9 -7.16 41.03 9.12
CA GLU A 9 -6.34 40.48 8.05
C GLU A 9 -6.05 38.99 8.27
N GLY A 10 -5.71 38.60 9.52
CA GLY A 10 -5.51 37.22 9.91
C GLY A 10 -6.76 36.36 9.67
N ARG A 11 -7.94 36.86 10.08
CA ARG A 11 -9.24 36.20 9.87
C ARG A 11 -9.57 36.04 8.38
N SER A 12 -9.28 37.06 7.56
CA SER A 12 -9.50 37.01 6.11
C SER A 12 -8.58 35.99 5.47
N ALA A 13 -7.28 36.03 5.76
CA ALA A 13 -6.29 35.09 5.24
C ALA A 13 -6.63 33.64 5.65
N PHE A 14 -7.06 33.43 6.90
CA PHE A 14 -7.49 32.11 7.39
C PHE A 14 -8.69 31.56 6.61
N ARG A 15 -9.71 32.35 6.39
CA ARG A 15 -10.89 31.96 5.59
C ARG A 15 -10.56 31.66 4.13
N GLU A 16 -9.55 32.34 3.58
CA GLU A 16 -9.06 32.15 2.20
C GLU A 16 -8.01 31.03 2.09
N HIS A 17 -7.75 30.31 3.19
CA HIS A 17 -6.77 29.22 3.28
C HIS A 17 -5.33 29.66 2.94
N ARG A 18 -4.99 30.93 3.18
CA ARG A 18 -3.63 31.50 3.07
C ARG A 18 -2.94 31.40 4.44
N TRP A 19 -2.48 30.18 4.79
CA TRP A 19 -2.05 29.84 6.15
C TRP A 19 -0.83 30.63 6.60
N THR A 20 0.14 30.82 5.73
CA THR A 20 1.35 31.60 6.03
C THR A 20 1.03 33.07 6.29
N ASP A 21 0.12 33.65 5.51
CA ASP A 21 -0.32 35.04 5.72
C ASP A 21 -1.12 35.16 7.00
N ALA A 22 -2.03 34.20 7.26
CA ALA A 22 -2.81 34.15 8.48
C ALA A 22 -1.91 34.08 9.72
N SER A 23 -0.96 33.12 9.73
CA SER A 23 0.01 32.97 10.82
C SER A 23 0.80 34.24 11.06
N ARG A 24 1.29 34.89 9.99
CA ARG A 24 2.04 36.13 10.09
C ARG A 24 1.20 37.27 10.68
N SER A 25 -0.01 37.50 10.15
CA SER A 25 -0.89 38.58 10.59
C SER A 25 -1.32 38.43 12.04
N TYR A 26 -1.70 37.21 12.43
CA TYR A 26 -2.06 36.90 13.83
C TYR A 26 -0.85 37.03 14.77
N ALA A 27 0.32 36.48 14.41
CA ALA A 27 1.52 36.60 15.24
C ALA A 27 1.97 38.06 15.42
N ASP A 28 1.82 38.89 14.37
CA ASP A 28 2.09 40.31 14.47
C ASP A 28 1.09 41.04 15.37
N ALA A 29 -0.18 40.69 15.32
CA ALA A 29 -1.21 41.26 16.19
C ALA A 29 -1.00 40.83 17.64
N ASP A 30 -0.68 39.56 17.87
CA ASP A 30 -0.40 38.98 19.20
C ASP A 30 0.74 39.72 19.92
N ARG A 31 1.85 40.01 19.23
CA ARG A 31 2.99 40.74 19.79
C ARG A 31 2.65 42.19 20.18
N ARG A 32 1.62 42.76 19.62
CA ARG A 32 1.22 44.18 19.88
C ARG A 32 0.21 44.35 20.99
N GLY A 33 -0.66 43.39 21.21
CA GLY A 33 -1.72 43.57 22.21
C GLY A 33 -2.43 42.31 22.64
N GLY A 34 -1.90 41.14 22.27
CA GLY A 34 -2.54 39.85 22.53
C GLY A 34 -3.65 39.52 21.52
N LEU A 35 -4.08 38.27 21.53
CA LEU A 35 -5.18 37.75 20.70
C LEU A 35 -6.29 37.19 21.58
N PRO A 36 -7.56 37.35 21.18
CA PRO A 36 -8.67 36.58 21.78
C PRO A 36 -8.45 35.08 21.61
N ALA A 37 -8.97 34.27 22.53
CA ALA A 37 -8.80 32.82 22.53
C ALA A 37 -9.12 32.14 21.18
N ALA A 38 -10.21 32.56 20.53
CA ALA A 38 -10.62 32.03 19.22
C ALA A 38 -9.62 32.38 18.09
N ASP A 39 -8.92 33.51 18.17
CA ASP A 39 -7.91 33.88 17.18
C ASP A 39 -6.56 33.23 17.49
N LEU A 40 -6.23 32.95 18.77
CA LEU A 40 -5.11 32.06 19.15
C LEU A 40 -5.31 30.65 18.62
N GLU A 41 -6.51 30.09 18.70
CA GLU A 41 -6.82 28.77 18.15
C GLU A 41 -6.65 28.74 16.62
N ARG A 42 -7.04 29.81 15.91
CA ARG A 42 -6.80 29.93 14.46
C ARG A 42 -5.31 30.10 14.13
N LEU A 43 -4.58 30.88 14.90
CA LEU A 43 -3.13 31.01 14.77
C LEU A 43 -2.46 29.65 14.93
N ALA A 44 -2.77 28.90 16.00
CA ALA A 44 -2.24 27.56 16.25
C ALA A 44 -2.52 26.61 15.06
N THR A 45 -3.75 26.65 14.53
CA THR A 45 -4.12 25.86 13.35
C THR A 45 -3.25 26.23 12.13
N ALA A 46 -3.07 27.53 11.86
CA ALA A 46 -2.26 28.01 10.74
C ALA A 46 -0.78 27.63 10.91
N GLU A 47 -0.24 27.70 12.12
CA GLU A 47 1.14 27.28 12.46
C GLU A 47 1.33 25.78 12.21
N ILE A 48 0.41 24.92 12.68
CA ILE A 48 0.46 23.48 12.46
C ILE A 48 0.37 23.16 10.96
N LEU A 49 -0.57 23.78 10.24
CA LEU A 49 -0.74 23.53 8.81
C LEU A 49 0.48 23.96 7.97
N THR A 50 1.23 24.97 8.41
CA THR A 50 2.46 25.43 7.75
C THR A 50 3.74 24.72 8.22
N GLY A 51 3.62 23.69 9.09
CA GLY A 51 4.73 22.86 9.58
C GLY A 51 5.38 23.38 10.86
N ASN A 52 4.94 24.49 11.43
CA ASN A 52 5.44 25.03 12.70
C ASN A 52 4.73 24.37 13.90
N THR A 53 4.72 23.03 13.94
CA THR A 53 3.92 22.24 14.89
C THR A 53 4.24 22.59 16.34
N ALA A 54 5.51 22.79 16.69
CA ALA A 54 5.90 23.14 18.07
C ALA A 54 5.29 24.47 18.51
N ALA A 55 5.41 25.52 17.69
CA ALA A 55 4.80 26.83 17.96
C ALA A 55 3.26 26.71 18.03
N GLY A 56 2.66 25.95 17.11
CA GLY A 56 1.22 25.71 17.11
C GLY A 56 0.71 25.04 18.39
N LEU A 57 1.46 24.08 18.95
CA LEU A 57 1.11 23.44 20.22
C LEU A 57 1.23 24.43 21.41
N GLU A 58 2.24 25.29 21.42
CA GLU A 58 2.40 26.33 22.43
C GLU A 58 1.25 27.34 22.34
N THR A 59 0.93 27.81 21.13
CA THR A 59 -0.19 28.72 20.88
C THR A 59 -1.54 28.10 21.24
N LEU A 60 -1.75 26.82 20.94
CA LEU A 60 -2.98 26.10 21.32
C LEU A 60 -3.11 25.92 22.84
N THR A 61 -2.00 25.76 23.53
CA THR A 61 -1.97 25.73 25.01
C THR A 61 -2.39 27.08 25.58
N ARG A 62 -1.88 28.19 25.04
CA ARG A 62 -2.30 29.53 25.42
C ARG A 62 -3.78 29.76 25.10
N ALA A 63 -4.27 29.30 23.96
CA ALA A 63 -5.70 29.38 23.62
C ALA A 63 -6.56 28.67 24.66
N HIS A 64 -6.15 27.48 25.11
CA HIS A 64 -6.81 26.74 26.19
C HIS A 64 -6.90 27.57 27.48
N GLU A 65 -5.79 28.19 27.88
CA GLU A 65 -5.73 29.03 29.10
C GLU A 65 -6.64 30.28 28.97
N GLU A 66 -6.59 30.94 27.84
CA GLU A 66 -7.43 32.13 27.59
C GLU A 66 -8.93 31.77 27.56
N TYR A 67 -9.32 30.62 26.99
CA TYR A 67 -10.70 30.15 27.06
C TYR A 67 -11.15 29.90 28.51
N LEU A 68 -10.28 29.35 29.38
CA LEU A 68 -10.60 29.18 30.80
C LEU A 68 -10.77 30.53 31.50
N ILE A 69 -9.93 31.54 31.20
CA ILE A 69 -10.02 32.88 31.78
C ILE A 69 -11.35 33.56 31.46
N VAL A 70 -11.81 33.41 30.20
CA VAL A 70 -13.09 34.01 29.77
C VAL A 70 -14.32 33.13 30.10
N GLY A 71 -14.13 31.95 30.69
CA GLY A 71 -15.19 31.03 31.10
C GLY A 71 -15.80 30.22 29.95
N ASP A 72 -15.15 30.16 28.78
CA ASP A 72 -15.56 29.28 27.66
C ASP A 72 -14.96 27.89 27.85
N ILE A 73 -15.60 27.06 28.68
CA ILE A 73 -15.17 25.71 28.97
C ILE A 73 -15.18 24.83 27.71
N THR A 74 -16.13 25.03 26.79
CA THR A 74 -16.21 24.26 25.53
C THR A 74 -15.01 24.54 24.63
N GLY A 75 -14.59 25.80 24.49
CA GLY A 75 -13.37 26.17 23.76
C GLY A 75 -12.11 25.59 24.40
N ALA A 76 -12.01 25.66 25.73
CA ALA A 76 -10.89 25.06 26.47
C ALA A 76 -10.80 23.53 26.27
N MET A 77 -11.94 22.83 26.34
CA MET A 77 -12.00 21.38 26.07
C MET A 77 -11.53 21.06 24.65
N ARG A 78 -12.02 21.79 23.65
CA ARG A 78 -11.63 21.57 22.24
C ARG A 78 -10.12 21.71 22.07
N CYS A 79 -9.51 22.75 22.63
CA CYS A 79 -8.06 22.90 22.61
C CYS A 79 -7.33 21.73 23.31
N ALA A 80 -7.81 21.27 24.47
CA ALA A 80 -7.22 20.15 25.19
C ALA A 80 -7.28 18.85 24.37
N VAL A 81 -8.40 18.56 23.69
CA VAL A 81 -8.54 17.37 22.83
C VAL A 81 -7.58 17.42 21.65
N TRP A 82 -7.52 18.55 20.93
CA TRP A 82 -6.61 18.68 19.81
C TRP A 82 -5.14 18.65 20.21
N LEU A 83 -4.76 19.24 21.36
CA LEU A 83 -3.43 19.07 21.94
C LEU A 83 -3.11 17.60 22.16
N GLY A 84 -4.02 16.86 22.80
CA GLY A 84 -3.88 15.42 22.99
C GLY A 84 -3.70 14.66 21.69
N MET A 85 -4.52 14.96 20.67
CA MET A 85 -4.43 14.30 19.35
C MET A 85 -3.11 14.59 18.63
N HIS A 86 -2.68 15.86 18.59
CA HIS A 86 -1.39 16.21 17.97
C HIS A 86 -0.20 15.56 18.67
N LEU A 87 -0.18 15.56 20.02
CA LEU A 87 0.88 14.92 20.82
C LEU A 87 0.89 13.41 20.62
N LEU A 88 -0.29 12.77 20.48
CA LEU A 88 -0.38 11.35 20.16
C LEU A 88 0.27 11.04 18.81
N ASN A 89 0.00 11.85 17.80
CA ASN A 89 0.61 11.71 16.47
C ASN A 89 2.14 11.93 16.47
N LEU A 90 2.65 12.68 17.44
CA LEU A 90 4.09 12.87 17.63
C LEU A 90 4.74 11.76 18.50
N GLY A 91 3.96 10.77 18.97
CA GLY A 91 4.45 9.71 19.87
C GLY A 91 4.62 10.14 21.32
N GLU A 92 4.21 11.37 21.70
CA GLU A 92 4.30 11.90 23.06
C GLU A 92 3.13 11.41 23.92
N THR A 93 3.02 10.11 24.11
CA THR A 93 1.86 9.43 24.71
C THR A 93 1.53 9.90 26.12
N ALA A 94 2.52 10.17 26.97
CA ALA A 94 2.28 10.63 28.35
C ALA A 94 1.67 12.04 28.38
N ARG A 95 2.20 12.97 27.57
CA ARG A 95 1.65 14.34 27.46
C ARG A 95 0.25 14.33 26.85
N SER A 96 0.05 13.51 25.80
CA SER A 96 -1.24 13.27 25.17
C SER A 96 -2.28 12.80 26.19
N ALA A 97 -1.96 11.76 26.98
CA ALA A 97 -2.85 11.24 28.02
C ALA A 97 -3.21 12.30 29.07
N GLY A 98 -2.27 13.17 29.45
CA GLY A 98 -2.50 14.28 30.37
C GLY A 98 -3.53 15.29 29.83
N TRP A 99 -3.40 15.66 28.54
CA TRP A 99 -4.34 16.58 27.91
C TRP A 99 -5.74 15.98 27.76
N PHE A 100 -5.86 14.70 27.41
CA PHE A 100 -7.16 14.02 27.37
C PHE A 100 -7.80 13.91 28.77
N ALA A 101 -6.99 13.66 29.82
CA ALA A 101 -7.49 13.67 31.19
C ALA A 101 -8.03 15.06 31.58
N ARG A 102 -7.31 16.14 31.23
CA ARG A 102 -7.76 17.52 31.45
C ARG A 102 -9.06 17.83 30.72
N GLY A 103 -9.18 17.38 29.44
CA GLY A 103 -10.43 17.53 28.70
C GLY A 103 -11.61 16.81 29.35
N ARG A 104 -11.40 15.59 29.89
CA ARG A 104 -12.45 14.86 30.62
C ARG A 104 -12.89 15.57 31.89
N THR A 105 -11.95 16.11 32.67
CA THR A 105 -12.30 16.86 33.88
C THR A 105 -13.21 18.06 33.57
N LEU A 106 -12.96 18.75 32.45
CA LEU A 106 -13.78 19.89 32.03
C LEU A 106 -15.20 19.49 31.54
N VAL A 107 -15.36 18.24 31.03
CA VAL A 107 -16.70 17.72 30.67
C VAL A 107 -17.60 17.64 31.90
N ASP A 108 -17.06 17.24 33.05
CA ASP A 108 -17.80 17.05 34.28
C ASP A 108 -18.31 18.38 34.85
N GLU A 109 -17.80 19.53 34.37
CA GLU A 109 -18.22 20.88 34.78
C GLU A 109 -19.39 21.41 33.93
N LEU A 110 -19.81 20.69 32.88
CA LEU A 110 -20.82 21.12 31.93
C LEU A 110 -22.09 20.27 32.01
N ASP A 111 -23.24 20.93 32.09
CA ASP A 111 -24.55 20.24 32.00
C ASP A 111 -24.76 19.62 30.61
N GLU A 112 -24.28 20.27 29.56
CA GLU A 112 -24.32 19.79 28.19
C GLU A 112 -22.99 20.07 27.46
N PRO A 113 -22.08 19.07 27.42
CA PRO A 113 -20.71 19.27 26.95
C PRO A 113 -20.56 19.49 25.43
N GLY A 114 -21.63 19.41 24.66
CA GLY A 114 -21.63 19.69 23.24
C GLY A 114 -20.89 18.63 22.40
N PRO A 115 -20.50 18.96 21.14
CA PRO A 115 -19.86 17.98 20.23
C PRO A 115 -18.47 17.54 20.70
N VAL A 116 -17.78 18.33 21.54
CA VAL A 116 -16.44 18.02 22.05
C VAL A 116 -16.44 16.71 22.87
N ALA A 117 -17.56 16.38 23.54
CA ALA A 117 -17.70 15.10 24.23
C ALA A 117 -17.52 13.90 23.28
N GLY A 118 -17.99 14.00 22.04
CA GLY A 118 -17.77 12.98 21.02
C GLY A 118 -16.30 12.82 20.63
N LEU A 119 -15.55 13.93 20.55
CA LEU A 119 -14.10 13.86 20.27
C LEU A 119 -13.31 13.20 21.40
N LEU A 120 -13.75 13.34 22.65
CA LEU A 120 -13.12 12.68 23.80
C LEU A 120 -13.25 11.15 23.81
N LEU A 121 -14.13 10.59 22.99
CA LEU A 121 -14.23 9.14 22.79
C LEU A 121 -13.10 8.58 21.91
N PHE A 122 -12.51 9.41 21.02
CA PHE A 122 -11.52 8.98 20.03
C PHE A 122 -10.26 8.34 20.62
N PRO A 123 -9.62 8.89 21.67
CA PRO A 123 -8.43 8.25 22.24
C PRO A 123 -8.69 6.82 22.72
N ALA A 124 -9.82 6.59 23.38
CA ALA A 124 -10.22 5.27 23.84
C ALA A 124 -10.60 4.35 22.66
N ALA A 125 -11.31 4.89 21.66
CA ALA A 125 -11.68 4.17 20.45
C ALA A 125 -10.44 3.73 19.65
N LEU A 126 -9.49 4.64 19.43
CA LEU A 126 -8.21 4.33 18.75
C LEU A 126 -7.36 3.34 19.57
N GLY A 127 -7.31 3.49 20.90
CA GLY A 127 -6.61 2.54 21.76
C GLY A 127 -7.18 1.13 21.67
N LYS A 128 -8.51 0.99 21.60
CA LYS A 128 -9.18 -0.30 21.37
C LYS A 128 -8.91 -0.82 19.96
N LEU A 129 -9.01 0.01 18.94
CA LEU A 129 -8.79 -0.34 17.54
C LEU A 129 -7.39 -0.94 17.34
N TYR A 130 -6.36 -0.21 17.75
CA TYR A 130 -4.96 -0.66 17.63
C TYR A 130 -4.58 -1.76 18.64
N GLY A 131 -5.34 -1.90 19.72
CA GLY A 131 -5.23 -3.01 20.67
C GLY A 131 -5.94 -4.30 20.25
N GLY A 132 -6.57 -4.32 19.06
CA GLY A 132 -7.25 -5.50 18.52
C GLY A 132 -8.72 -5.66 18.96
N ASP A 133 -9.27 -4.74 19.78
CA ASP A 133 -10.71 -4.72 20.16
C ASP A 133 -11.50 -3.86 19.16
N ALA A 134 -11.61 -4.33 17.92
CA ALA A 134 -12.33 -3.63 16.87
C ALA A 134 -13.84 -3.47 17.19
N ALA A 135 -14.45 -4.43 17.90
CA ALA A 135 -15.86 -4.34 18.29
C ALA A 135 -16.08 -3.22 19.32
N GLY A 136 -15.23 -3.12 20.32
CA GLY A 136 -15.28 -2.03 21.31
C GLY A 136 -14.95 -0.67 20.70
N ALA A 137 -14.05 -0.60 19.72
CA ALA A 137 -13.78 0.62 18.96
C ALA A 137 -15.01 1.06 18.16
N LEU A 138 -15.66 0.13 17.46
CA LEU A 138 -16.90 0.38 16.70
C LEU A 138 -17.99 1.02 17.55
N GLN A 139 -18.18 0.53 18.78
CA GLN A 139 -19.16 1.09 19.70
C GLN A 139 -18.87 2.58 20.01
N LEU A 140 -17.63 2.89 20.37
CA LEU A 140 -17.24 4.27 20.71
C LEU A 140 -17.32 5.22 19.52
N PHE A 141 -16.91 4.80 18.31
CA PHE A 141 -17.06 5.63 17.12
C PHE A 141 -18.53 5.83 16.74
N THR A 142 -19.39 4.82 16.92
CA THR A 142 -20.83 4.93 16.70
C THR A 142 -21.48 5.92 17.69
N GLU A 143 -21.04 5.89 18.95
CA GLU A 143 -21.45 6.85 19.98
C GLU A 143 -21.03 8.27 19.61
N ALA A 144 -19.77 8.48 19.19
CA ALA A 144 -19.27 9.78 18.71
C ALA A 144 -20.11 10.29 17.52
N GLY A 145 -20.47 9.41 16.57
CA GLY A 145 -21.35 9.74 15.46
C GLY A 145 -22.77 10.13 15.91
N SER A 146 -23.26 9.55 17.01
CA SER A 146 -24.56 9.94 17.58
C SER A 146 -24.52 11.33 18.22
N VAL A 147 -23.41 11.65 18.90
CA VAL A 147 -23.15 13.01 19.41
C VAL A 147 -23.07 14.00 18.24
N ALA A 148 -22.34 13.67 17.19
CA ALA A 148 -22.22 14.52 16.00
C ALA A 148 -23.58 14.87 15.38
N ARG A 149 -24.47 13.88 15.23
CA ARG A 149 -25.84 14.10 14.71
C ARG A 149 -26.67 15.00 15.62
N LYS A 150 -26.60 14.80 16.96
CA LYS A 150 -27.31 15.62 17.93
C LYS A 150 -26.96 17.12 17.80
N PHE A 151 -25.67 17.41 17.61
CA PHE A 151 -25.14 18.77 17.55
C PHE A 151 -24.91 19.29 16.13
N GLN A 152 -25.22 18.51 15.10
CA GLN A 152 -25.00 18.84 13.68
C GLN A 152 -23.54 19.20 13.37
N ASP A 153 -22.58 18.58 14.05
CA ASP A 153 -21.15 18.79 13.86
C ASP A 153 -20.64 17.90 12.71
N ARG A 154 -20.32 18.54 11.59
CA ARG A 154 -19.89 17.84 10.37
C ARG A 154 -18.50 17.22 10.50
N ASP A 155 -17.57 17.92 11.15
CA ASP A 155 -16.20 17.42 11.35
C ASP A 155 -16.21 16.15 12.22
N LEU A 156 -16.93 16.19 13.34
CA LEU A 156 -17.07 15.04 14.23
C LEU A 156 -17.80 13.89 13.53
N ALA A 157 -18.83 14.17 12.72
CA ALA A 157 -19.56 13.14 11.98
C ALA A 157 -18.66 12.39 11.00
N ALA A 158 -17.86 13.12 10.22
CA ALA A 158 -16.97 12.54 9.24
C ALA A 158 -15.81 11.76 9.90
N LEU A 159 -15.24 12.28 10.99
CA LEU A 159 -14.21 11.56 11.76
C LEU A 159 -14.77 10.29 12.41
N ALA A 160 -15.97 10.35 12.98
CA ALA A 160 -16.64 9.19 13.56
C ALA A 160 -16.96 8.13 12.50
N LEU A 161 -17.40 8.56 11.31
CA LEU A 161 -17.65 7.67 10.17
C LEU A 161 -16.35 6.99 9.70
N LEU A 162 -15.24 7.74 9.62
CA LEU A 162 -13.91 7.18 9.34
C LEU A 162 -13.55 6.09 10.36
N GLY A 163 -13.64 6.37 11.66
CA GLY A 163 -13.32 5.40 12.71
C GLY A 163 -14.22 4.18 12.70
N THR A 164 -15.53 4.38 12.44
CA THR A 164 -16.51 3.30 12.27
C THR A 164 -16.13 2.41 11.08
N GLY A 165 -15.74 3.01 9.94
CA GLY A 165 -15.26 2.28 8.76
C GLY A 165 -14.00 1.47 9.04
N GLN A 166 -13.03 2.03 9.77
CA GLN A 166 -11.81 1.32 10.16
C GLN A 166 -12.12 0.10 11.04
N ALA A 167 -12.94 0.28 12.06
CA ALA A 167 -13.35 -0.82 12.95
C ALA A 167 -14.14 -1.89 12.19
N THR A 168 -15.02 -1.49 11.27
CA THR A 168 -15.81 -2.39 10.41
C THR A 168 -14.91 -3.21 9.48
N LEU A 169 -13.88 -2.57 8.89
CA LEU A 169 -12.87 -3.23 8.08
C LEU A 169 -12.12 -4.29 8.89
N MET A 170 -11.66 -3.95 10.09
CA MET A 170 -10.95 -4.89 10.98
C MET A 170 -11.82 -6.05 11.47
N LEU A 171 -13.14 -5.88 11.49
CA LEU A 171 -14.08 -6.96 11.75
C LEU A 171 -14.36 -7.86 10.54
N GLY A 172 -13.63 -7.70 9.43
CA GLY A 172 -13.77 -8.51 8.23
C GLY A 172 -14.91 -8.07 7.29
N ARG A 173 -15.60 -6.95 7.56
CA ARG A 173 -16.68 -6.40 6.72
C ARG A 173 -16.16 -5.34 5.76
N ALA A 174 -15.26 -5.76 4.83
CA ALA A 174 -14.45 -4.87 4.03
C ALA A 174 -15.28 -3.90 3.16
N GLU A 175 -16.25 -4.40 2.39
CA GLU A 175 -17.05 -3.55 1.48
C GLU A 175 -17.87 -2.51 2.25
N GLU A 176 -18.38 -2.86 3.43
CA GLU A 176 -19.11 -1.95 4.29
C GLU A 176 -18.19 -0.85 4.84
N GLY A 177 -17.01 -1.23 5.35
CA GLY A 177 -16.02 -0.27 5.84
C GLY A 177 -15.51 0.67 4.76
N LEU A 178 -15.21 0.14 3.56
CA LEU A 178 -14.80 0.95 2.41
C LEU A 178 -15.91 1.88 1.93
N GLY A 179 -17.18 1.45 1.97
CA GLY A 179 -18.32 2.32 1.67
C GLY A 179 -18.44 3.50 2.64
N MET A 180 -18.14 3.30 3.93
CA MET A 180 -18.09 4.39 4.92
C MET A 180 -16.96 5.37 4.64
N PHE A 181 -15.80 4.90 4.12
CA PHE A 181 -14.73 5.79 3.69
C PHE A 181 -15.14 6.63 2.49
N ASP A 182 -15.82 6.03 1.50
CA ASP A 182 -16.31 6.76 0.33
C ASP A 182 -17.30 7.86 0.76
N GLU A 183 -18.19 7.58 1.72
CA GLU A 183 -19.13 8.57 2.27
C GLU A 183 -18.38 9.71 3.00
N ALA A 184 -17.40 9.40 3.85
CA ALA A 184 -16.57 10.41 4.51
C ALA A 184 -15.84 11.30 3.49
N MET A 185 -15.34 10.70 2.40
CA MET A 185 -14.65 11.40 1.33
C MET A 185 -15.56 12.31 0.51
N VAL A 186 -16.86 12.03 0.42
CA VAL A 186 -17.83 12.95 -0.20
C VAL A 186 -17.86 14.27 0.57
N ALA A 187 -17.96 14.25 1.91
CA ALA A 187 -17.95 15.47 2.72
C ALA A 187 -16.63 16.25 2.58
N VAL A 188 -15.49 15.54 2.54
CA VAL A 188 -14.16 16.15 2.33
C VAL A 188 -14.08 16.84 0.97
N THR A 189 -14.46 16.15 -0.11
CA THR A 189 -14.34 16.67 -1.48
C THR A 189 -15.35 17.76 -1.79
N ALA A 190 -16.51 17.77 -1.11
CA ALA A 190 -17.49 18.86 -1.17
C ALA A 190 -17.02 20.13 -0.42
N GLY A 191 -15.91 20.07 0.33
CA GLY A 191 -15.38 21.20 1.09
C GLY A 191 -16.21 21.55 2.32
N GLU A 192 -16.93 20.57 2.88
CA GLU A 192 -17.83 20.76 4.01
C GLU A 192 -17.11 20.74 5.36
N LEU A 193 -15.87 20.27 5.38
CA LEU A 193 -15.08 20.01 6.59
C LEU A 193 -13.96 21.03 6.79
N SER A 194 -13.58 21.21 8.04
CA SER A 194 -12.40 21.98 8.44
C SER A 194 -11.10 21.33 7.90
N PRO A 195 -10.03 22.12 7.71
CA PRO A 195 -8.79 21.62 7.05
C PRO A 195 -8.13 20.45 7.75
N VAL A 196 -8.05 20.44 9.09
CA VAL A 196 -7.38 19.38 9.85
C VAL A 196 -8.15 18.06 9.77
N PRO A 197 -9.46 17.98 10.05
CA PRO A 197 -10.29 16.81 9.78
C PRO A 197 -10.20 16.31 8.34
N SER A 198 -10.25 17.22 7.35
CA SER A 198 -10.11 16.86 5.93
C SER A 198 -8.79 16.12 5.65
N GLY A 199 -7.67 16.65 6.13
CA GLY A 199 -6.36 16.05 5.95
C GLY A 199 -6.24 14.69 6.63
N ILE A 200 -6.74 14.56 7.86
CA ILE A 200 -6.78 13.29 8.60
C ILE A 200 -7.57 12.23 7.80
N ILE A 201 -8.75 12.59 7.31
CA ILE A 201 -9.62 11.66 6.57
C ILE A 201 -8.95 11.23 5.26
N TYR A 202 -8.39 12.17 4.47
CA TYR A 202 -7.64 11.82 3.26
C TYR A 202 -6.56 10.77 3.53
N CYS A 203 -5.67 11.05 4.49
CA CYS A 203 -4.53 10.18 4.78
C CYS A 203 -4.99 8.81 5.31
N ALA A 204 -5.96 8.80 6.23
CA ALA A 204 -6.46 7.57 6.81
C ALA A 204 -7.22 6.70 5.78
N VAL A 205 -8.07 7.30 4.95
CA VAL A 205 -8.80 6.56 3.91
C VAL A 205 -7.83 5.94 2.90
N ILE A 206 -6.87 6.71 2.39
CA ILE A 206 -5.88 6.18 1.43
C ILE A 206 -5.07 5.05 2.08
N GLY A 207 -4.58 5.22 3.32
CA GLY A 207 -3.87 4.19 4.04
C GLY A 207 -4.70 2.91 4.24
N ASN A 208 -5.98 3.04 4.59
CA ASN A 208 -6.87 1.89 4.74
C ASN A 208 -7.21 1.22 3.40
N CYS A 209 -7.31 1.98 2.30
CA CYS A 209 -7.45 1.39 0.95
C CYS A 209 -6.20 0.56 0.58
N HIS A 210 -4.99 1.02 0.90
CA HIS A 210 -3.77 0.23 0.74
C HIS A 210 -3.81 -1.05 1.59
N LEU A 211 -4.16 -0.94 2.88
CA LEU A 211 -4.30 -2.10 3.78
C LEU A 211 -5.34 -3.12 3.27
N ALA A 212 -6.41 -2.64 2.62
CA ALA A 212 -7.44 -3.48 2.02
C ALA A 212 -7.10 -3.97 0.60
N PHE A 213 -5.90 -3.70 0.08
CA PHE A 213 -5.48 -4.02 -1.30
C PHE A 213 -6.41 -3.43 -2.38
N ASP A 214 -7.09 -2.32 -2.08
CA ASP A 214 -7.95 -1.60 -3.02
C ASP A 214 -7.18 -0.48 -3.73
N LEU A 215 -6.33 -0.89 -4.67
CA LEU A 215 -5.45 0.03 -5.40
C LEU A 215 -6.24 1.08 -6.21
N GLU A 216 -7.41 0.73 -6.71
CA GLU A 216 -8.25 1.64 -7.50
C GLU A 216 -8.76 2.81 -6.64
N ARG A 217 -9.32 2.51 -5.46
CA ARG A 217 -9.74 3.57 -4.50
C ARG A 217 -8.55 4.37 -3.99
N ALA A 218 -7.43 3.72 -3.65
CA ALA A 218 -6.21 4.41 -3.24
C ALA A 218 -5.74 5.42 -4.29
N LEU A 219 -5.75 5.06 -5.57
CA LEU A 219 -5.41 5.95 -6.67
C LEU A 219 -6.39 7.12 -6.80
N GLN A 220 -7.70 6.87 -6.78
CA GLN A 220 -8.73 7.90 -6.90
C GLN A 220 -8.59 8.95 -5.79
N TRP A 221 -8.46 8.51 -4.54
CA TRP A 221 -8.35 9.40 -3.39
C TRP A 221 -6.99 10.11 -3.31
N THR A 222 -5.91 9.48 -3.77
CA THR A 222 -4.60 10.15 -3.88
C THR A 222 -4.63 11.29 -4.91
N VAL A 223 -5.33 11.12 -6.03
CA VAL A 223 -5.54 12.20 -7.02
C VAL A 223 -6.38 13.34 -6.43
N ALA A 224 -7.39 13.02 -5.64
CA ALA A 224 -8.20 14.05 -4.96
C ALA A 224 -7.37 14.80 -3.91
N LEU A 225 -6.57 14.09 -3.11
CA LEU A 225 -5.65 14.68 -2.15
C LEU A 225 -4.61 15.60 -2.82
N ASP A 226 -4.03 15.19 -3.94
CA ASP A 226 -3.06 15.99 -4.69
C ASP A 226 -3.68 17.34 -5.15
N ARG A 227 -4.92 17.32 -5.65
CA ARG A 227 -5.66 18.54 -6.00
C ARG A 227 -5.89 19.44 -4.77
N TRP A 228 -6.29 18.83 -3.66
CA TRP A 228 -6.55 19.53 -2.42
C TRP A 228 -5.29 20.21 -1.86
N CYS A 229 -4.13 19.51 -1.88
CA CYS A 229 -2.84 20.06 -1.47
C CYS A 229 -2.38 21.18 -2.42
N ARG A 230 -2.50 21.00 -3.74
CA ARG A 230 -2.09 22.03 -4.73
C ARG A 230 -2.90 23.32 -4.64
N ALA A 231 -4.16 23.22 -4.25
CA ALA A 231 -4.99 24.39 -4.00
C ALA A 231 -4.56 25.20 -2.75
N ARG A 232 -3.70 24.60 -1.89
CA ARG A 232 -3.23 25.16 -0.61
C ARG A 232 -1.69 25.12 -0.58
N ARG A 233 -1.05 25.95 -1.42
CA ARG A 233 0.39 25.89 -1.74
C ARG A 233 1.34 26.03 -0.56
N ASP A 234 0.91 26.71 0.50
CA ASP A 234 1.70 26.95 1.72
C ASP A 234 1.46 25.89 2.81
N MET A 235 0.56 24.93 2.56
CA MET A 235 0.30 23.84 3.49
C MET A 235 1.42 22.80 3.44
N VAL A 236 2.01 22.52 4.61
CA VAL A 236 3.04 21.50 4.82
C VAL A 236 2.41 20.22 5.35
N ALA A 237 1.59 20.33 6.40
CA ALA A 237 0.88 19.18 6.97
C ALA A 237 0.05 18.46 5.89
N PHE A 238 0.04 17.13 5.93
CA PHE A 238 -0.60 16.21 4.98
C PHE A 238 -0.01 16.20 3.56
N SER A 239 0.73 17.26 3.16
CA SER A 239 1.33 17.34 1.82
C SER A 239 2.44 16.30 1.61
N GLY A 240 3.20 16.01 2.64
CA GLY A 240 4.25 15.01 2.59
C GLY A 240 3.72 13.58 2.49
N GLN A 241 2.64 13.26 3.20
CA GLN A 241 1.97 11.97 3.04
C GLN A 241 1.37 11.81 1.63
N CYS A 242 0.79 12.88 1.07
CA CYS A 242 0.33 12.89 -0.31
C CYS A 242 1.46 12.48 -1.27
N GLN A 243 2.66 13.05 -1.11
CA GLN A 243 3.81 12.69 -1.93
C GLN A 243 4.28 11.25 -1.69
N SER A 244 4.21 10.75 -0.45
CA SER A 244 4.53 9.35 -0.14
C SER A 244 3.58 8.37 -0.84
N HIS A 245 2.27 8.61 -0.82
CA HIS A 245 1.29 7.81 -1.54
C HIS A 245 1.49 7.86 -3.06
N ARG A 246 1.81 9.04 -3.60
CA ARG A 246 2.13 9.18 -5.03
C ARG A 246 3.40 8.40 -5.41
N ALA A 247 4.43 8.44 -4.56
CA ALA A 247 5.65 7.68 -4.79
C ALA A 247 5.37 6.18 -4.86
N GLU A 248 4.52 5.65 -3.96
CA GLU A 248 4.09 4.26 -3.98
C GLU A 248 3.35 3.89 -5.27
N LEU A 249 2.37 4.68 -5.67
CA LEU A 249 1.61 4.46 -6.90
C LEU A 249 2.50 4.50 -8.14
N PHE A 250 3.39 5.47 -8.26
CA PHE A 250 4.35 5.54 -9.35
C PHE A 250 5.29 4.33 -9.37
N ARG A 251 5.78 3.89 -8.20
CA ARG A 251 6.61 2.68 -8.09
C ARG A 251 5.86 1.44 -8.57
N LEU A 252 4.63 1.24 -8.13
CA LEU A 252 3.80 0.10 -8.55
C LEU A 252 3.56 0.09 -10.06
N HIS A 253 3.29 1.26 -10.67
CA HIS A 253 3.06 1.39 -12.10
C HIS A 253 4.36 1.47 -12.95
N GLY A 254 5.53 1.26 -12.36
CA GLY A 254 6.81 1.26 -13.08
C GLY A 254 7.39 2.64 -13.41
N ALA A 255 6.74 3.72 -13.01
CA ALA A 255 7.21 5.10 -13.20
C ALA A 255 8.22 5.47 -12.10
N TRP A 256 9.38 4.80 -12.08
CA TRP A 256 10.34 4.89 -10.96
C TRP A 256 11.02 6.24 -10.84
N ALA A 257 11.23 6.96 -11.94
CA ALA A 257 11.78 8.32 -11.90
C ALA A 257 10.82 9.30 -11.20
N GLU A 258 9.53 9.21 -11.49
CA GLU A 258 8.46 9.97 -10.85
C GLU A 258 8.29 9.54 -9.39
N ALA A 259 8.43 8.24 -9.08
CA ALA A 259 8.42 7.73 -7.72
C ALA A 259 9.53 8.34 -6.87
N LEU A 260 10.77 8.37 -7.38
CA LEU A 260 11.92 9.00 -6.70
C LEU A 260 11.72 10.51 -6.51
N THR A 261 11.14 11.19 -7.50
CA THR A 261 10.83 12.62 -7.41
C THR A 261 9.80 12.90 -6.31
N ALA A 262 8.73 12.11 -6.26
CA ALA A 262 7.70 12.24 -5.23
C ALA A 262 8.24 11.88 -3.84
N ALA A 263 9.06 10.82 -3.73
CA ALA A 263 9.72 10.43 -2.48
C ALA A 263 10.63 11.54 -1.93
N ALA A 264 11.44 12.15 -2.79
CA ALA A 264 12.30 13.28 -2.41
C ALA A 264 11.45 14.50 -1.96
N ALA A 265 10.34 14.77 -2.62
CA ALA A 265 9.42 15.83 -2.20
C ALA A 265 8.81 15.55 -0.82
N ALA A 266 8.42 14.29 -0.52
CA ALA A 266 7.95 13.87 0.80
C ALA A 266 9.01 14.11 1.88
N GLN A 267 10.27 13.71 1.62
CA GLN A 267 11.39 13.94 2.54
C GLN A 267 11.62 15.43 2.81
N GLY A 268 11.53 16.27 1.77
CA GLY A 268 11.64 17.73 1.91
C GLY A 268 10.52 18.31 2.78
N LEU A 269 9.31 17.79 2.70
CA LEU A 269 8.17 18.19 3.53
C LEU A 269 8.32 17.66 4.97
N ALA A 270 8.84 16.45 5.17
CA ALA A 270 9.17 15.94 6.49
C ALA A 270 10.16 16.85 7.23
N ALA A 271 11.20 17.33 6.53
CA ALA A 271 12.17 18.29 7.08
C ALA A 271 11.56 19.66 7.40
N ARG A 272 10.41 19.99 6.79
CA ARG A 272 9.67 21.24 7.01
C ARG A 272 8.57 21.14 8.06
N GLY A 273 8.42 19.99 8.73
CA GLY A 273 7.47 19.82 9.83
C GLY A 273 6.26 18.91 9.53
N ASP A 274 6.35 18.04 8.51
CA ASP A 274 5.42 16.92 8.30
C ASP A 274 6.08 15.57 8.67
N PRO A 275 6.21 15.24 9.97
CA PRO A 275 6.97 14.07 10.42
C PRO A 275 6.39 12.74 9.91
N GLN A 276 5.10 12.70 9.58
CA GLN A 276 4.46 11.50 9.08
C GLN A 276 4.93 11.12 7.65
N ALA A 277 5.46 12.11 6.91
CA ALA A 277 6.04 11.89 5.59
C ALA A 277 7.43 11.22 5.63
N LEU A 278 8.09 11.21 6.79
CA LEU A 278 9.47 10.70 6.92
C LEU A 278 9.55 9.23 6.51
N PHE A 279 8.72 8.39 7.11
CA PHE A 279 8.71 6.95 6.80
C PHE A 279 8.43 6.71 5.31
N GLY A 280 7.28 7.19 4.82
CA GLY A 280 6.84 6.90 3.45
C GLY A 280 7.82 7.41 2.39
N GLY A 281 8.35 8.63 2.54
CA GLY A 281 9.32 9.19 1.61
C GLY A 281 10.59 8.35 1.49
N PHE A 282 11.22 7.99 2.61
CA PHE A 282 12.42 7.16 2.59
C PHE A 282 12.13 5.70 2.25
N TYR A 283 11.04 5.13 2.73
CA TYR A 283 10.67 3.75 2.42
C TYR A 283 10.45 3.54 0.92
N GLN A 284 9.69 4.41 0.25
CA GLN A 284 9.42 4.29 -1.19
C GLN A 284 10.68 4.52 -2.03
N GLN A 285 11.56 5.43 -1.62
CA GLN A 285 12.87 5.56 -2.26
C GLN A 285 13.68 4.28 -2.10
N GLY A 286 13.74 3.71 -0.88
CA GLY A 286 14.45 2.46 -0.60
C GLY A 286 13.96 1.30 -1.45
N GLU A 287 12.65 1.18 -1.63
CA GLU A 287 12.05 0.16 -2.49
C GLU A 287 12.50 0.29 -3.96
N VAL A 288 12.48 1.51 -4.52
CA VAL A 288 12.94 1.73 -5.90
C VAL A 288 14.44 1.43 -6.04
N GLU A 289 15.28 1.90 -5.10
CA GLU A 289 16.74 1.65 -5.14
C GLU A 289 17.06 0.16 -4.98
N ARG A 290 16.30 -0.58 -4.14
CA ARG A 290 16.43 -2.04 -4.00
C ARG A 290 16.06 -2.76 -5.29
N LEU A 291 14.95 -2.41 -5.92
CA LEU A 291 14.50 -2.99 -7.18
C LEU A 291 15.45 -2.68 -8.34
N ALA A 292 16.08 -1.50 -8.32
CA ALA A 292 17.12 -1.10 -9.26
C ALA A 292 18.49 -1.76 -9.01
N GLY A 293 18.66 -2.46 -7.87
CA GLY A 293 19.90 -3.13 -7.49
C GLY A 293 20.93 -2.26 -6.78
N LYS A 294 20.56 -1.04 -6.38
CA LYS A 294 21.42 -0.12 -5.62
C LYS A 294 21.27 -0.38 -4.11
N LEU A 295 21.76 -1.54 -3.67
CA LEU A 295 21.45 -2.10 -2.36
C LEU A 295 21.94 -1.24 -1.19
N ASP A 296 23.10 -0.56 -1.32
CA ASP A 296 23.63 0.31 -0.25
C ASP A 296 22.79 1.60 -0.11
N ALA A 297 22.31 2.14 -1.23
CA ALA A 297 21.39 3.27 -1.21
C ALA A 297 20.04 2.90 -0.59
N ALA A 298 19.54 1.71 -0.91
CA ALA A 298 18.32 1.18 -0.31
C ALA A 298 18.44 1.01 1.21
N GLU A 299 19.57 0.48 1.70
CA GLU A 299 19.83 0.32 3.12
C GLU A 299 19.84 1.66 3.87
N GLU A 300 20.52 2.65 3.30
CA GLU A 300 20.52 4.00 3.87
C GLU A 300 19.11 4.57 3.95
N CYS A 301 18.31 4.40 2.88
CA CYS A 301 16.91 4.85 2.87
C CYS A 301 16.09 4.15 3.96
N TYR A 302 16.19 2.83 4.13
CA TYR A 302 15.48 2.12 5.19
C TYR A 302 15.96 2.53 6.58
N ARG A 303 17.25 2.81 6.76
CA ARG A 303 17.79 3.33 8.01
C ARG A 303 17.21 4.71 8.35
N GLN A 304 17.02 5.58 7.36
CA GLN A 304 16.36 6.87 7.56
C GLN A 304 14.86 6.69 7.83
N ALA A 305 14.17 5.79 7.14
CA ALA A 305 12.77 5.47 7.40
C ALA A 305 12.56 5.00 8.85
N ALA A 306 13.43 4.12 9.36
CA ALA A 306 13.37 3.60 10.72
C ALA A 306 13.47 4.69 11.81
N ARG A 307 13.98 5.88 11.50
CA ARG A 307 14.03 7.01 12.45
C ARG A 307 12.64 7.54 12.84
N SER A 308 11.62 7.18 12.08
CA SER A 308 10.21 7.46 12.44
C SER A 308 9.70 6.62 13.62
N GLY A 309 10.47 5.60 14.05
CA GLY A 309 10.04 4.62 15.05
C GLY A 309 9.35 3.37 14.47
N TRP A 310 9.15 3.32 13.13
CA TRP A 310 8.57 2.17 12.44
C TRP A 310 9.65 1.33 11.77
N GLU A 311 9.54 0.01 11.88
CA GLU A 311 10.43 -0.92 11.19
C GLU A 311 10.10 -0.96 9.68
N PRO A 312 11.06 -0.75 8.75
CA PRO A 312 10.78 -0.69 7.31
C PRO A 312 10.62 -2.09 6.69
N GLN A 313 9.62 -2.83 7.13
CA GLN A 313 9.26 -4.15 6.62
C GLN A 313 8.15 -4.05 5.55
N PRO A 314 8.17 -4.98 4.57
CA PRO A 314 9.10 -6.09 4.33
C PRO A 314 10.40 -5.68 3.59
N GLY A 315 10.56 -4.41 3.21
CA GLY A 315 11.65 -3.92 2.37
C GLY A 315 13.04 -4.29 2.89
N LEU A 316 13.27 -4.15 4.23
CA LEU A 316 14.57 -4.48 4.82
C LEU A 316 14.88 -5.99 4.78
N ALA A 317 13.88 -6.85 5.00
CA ALA A 317 14.07 -8.30 4.87
C ALA A 317 14.34 -8.71 3.41
N LEU A 318 13.64 -8.09 2.45
CA LEU A 318 13.89 -8.31 1.02
C LEU A 318 15.26 -7.75 0.57
N LEU A 319 15.78 -6.71 1.21
CA LEU A 319 17.14 -6.22 0.97
C LEU A 319 18.18 -7.26 1.39
N LEU A 320 18.02 -7.87 2.57
CA LEU A 320 18.90 -8.97 3.01
C LEU A 320 18.84 -10.15 2.05
N LEU A 321 17.65 -10.50 1.57
CA LEU A 321 17.49 -11.53 0.55
C LEU A 321 18.25 -11.18 -0.73
N ALA A 322 18.14 -9.94 -1.21
CA ALA A 322 18.85 -9.47 -2.41
C ALA A 322 20.38 -9.49 -2.26
N ARG A 323 20.89 -9.38 -1.03
CA ARG A 323 22.33 -9.56 -0.70
C ARG A 323 22.75 -11.02 -0.58
N GLY A 324 21.84 -11.99 -0.72
CA GLY A 324 22.11 -13.41 -0.53
C GLY A 324 22.08 -13.89 0.93
N GLU A 325 21.63 -13.05 1.85
CA GLU A 325 21.57 -13.31 3.30
C GLU A 325 20.23 -13.95 3.69
N ALA A 326 19.82 -15.00 2.98
CA ALA A 326 18.49 -15.61 3.08
C ALA A 326 18.09 -16.02 4.50
N ARG A 327 19.02 -16.54 5.32
CA ARG A 327 18.72 -16.93 6.72
C ARG A 327 18.45 -15.74 7.63
N GLN A 328 19.15 -14.62 7.43
CA GLN A 328 18.92 -13.40 8.19
C GLN A 328 17.58 -12.78 7.79
N ALA A 329 17.30 -12.73 6.47
CA ALA A 329 16.01 -12.30 5.93
C ALA A 329 14.86 -13.13 6.53
N GLN A 330 15.01 -14.46 6.58
CA GLN A 330 14.03 -15.39 7.16
C GLN A 330 13.74 -15.09 8.64
N SER A 331 14.80 -14.94 9.44
CA SER A 331 14.64 -14.61 10.88
C SER A 331 13.95 -13.27 11.08
N MET A 332 14.28 -12.28 10.25
CA MET A 332 13.71 -10.94 10.34
C MET A 332 12.23 -10.91 9.96
N ILE A 333 11.87 -11.50 8.82
CA ILE A 333 10.47 -11.47 8.34
C ILE A 333 9.53 -12.31 9.22
N ARG A 334 10.01 -13.45 9.76
CA ARG A 334 9.24 -14.25 10.73
C ARG A 334 8.91 -13.44 11.97
N ARG A 335 9.91 -12.79 12.58
CA ARG A 335 9.69 -11.94 13.76
C ARG A 335 8.72 -10.79 13.47
N ALA A 336 8.87 -10.12 12.34
CA ALA A 336 7.95 -9.05 11.94
C ALA A 336 6.51 -9.58 11.77
N ALA A 337 6.34 -10.76 11.15
CA ALA A 337 5.05 -11.38 10.96
C ALA A 337 4.40 -11.89 12.26
N GLU A 338 5.19 -12.29 13.27
CA GLU A 338 4.69 -12.77 14.57
C GLU A 338 4.03 -11.65 15.40
N VAL A 339 4.56 -10.43 15.33
CA VAL A 339 4.07 -9.29 16.11
C VAL A 339 3.05 -8.44 15.37
N ALA A 340 2.86 -8.66 14.07
CA ALA A 340 1.96 -7.91 13.22
C ALA A 340 0.49 -8.25 13.49
N ASP A 341 -0.38 -7.23 13.45
CA ASP A 341 -1.83 -7.44 13.36
C ASP A 341 -2.22 -8.11 12.02
N ALA A 342 -3.45 -8.58 11.91
CA ALA A 342 -3.89 -9.34 10.74
C ALA A 342 -3.75 -8.58 9.42
N ALA A 343 -4.03 -7.28 9.39
CA ALA A 343 -3.94 -6.45 8.18
C ALA A 343 -2.48 -6.24 7.76
N THR A 344 -1.61 -5.83 8.69
CA THR A 344 -0.17 -5.67 8.46
C THR A 344 0.47 -7.00 8.06
N ARG A 345 0.08 -8.10 8.73
CA ARG A 345 0.58 -9.44 8.44
C ARG A 345 0.30 -9.85 7.00
N CYS A 346 -0.89 -9.54 6.48
CA CYS A 346 -1.25 -9.81 5.09
C CYS A 346 -0.27 -9.18 4.09
N HIS A 347 0.26 -7.99 4.38
CA HIS A 347 1.28 -7.32 3.56
C HIS A 347 2.70 -7.91 3.72
N LEU A 348 2.97 -8.62 4.82
CA LEU A 348 4.26 -9.28 5.04
C LEU A 348 4.32 -10.69 4.43
N LEU A 349 3.19 -11.38 4.35
CA LEU A 349 3.12 -12.77 3.89
C LEU A 349 3.70 -13.02 2.49
N PRO A 350 3.52 -12.14 1.48
CA PRO A 350 4.14 -12.34 0.16
C PRO A 350 5.67 -12.40 0.22
N ALA A 351 6.27 -11.49 1.00
CA ALA A 351 7.72 -11.47 1.21
C ALA A 351 8.18 -12.65 2.08
N LEU A 352 7.39 -13.04 3.07
CA LEU A 352 7.66 -14.23 3.87
C LEU A 352 7.70 -15.48 2.97
N VAL A 353 6.72 -15.69 2.10
CA VAL A 353 6.71 -16.83 1.15
C VAL A 353 7.96 -16.82 0.27
N GLU A 354 8.32 -15.68 -0.31
CA GLU A 354 9.51 -15.53 -1.16
C GLU A 354 10.80 -15.87 -0.41
N ILE A 355 10.95 -15.33 0.80
CA ILE A 355 12.13 -15.53 1.63
C ILE A 355 12.23 -17.00 2.13
N GLU A 356 11.10 -17.60 2.52
CA GLU A 356 11.07 -19.03 2.93
C GLU A 356 11.48 -19.96 1.80
N LEU A 357 10.99 -19.71 0.57
CA LEU A 357 11.41 -20.47 -0.61
C LEU A 357 12.91 -20.32 -0.89
N ALA A 358 13.44 -19.10 -0.78
CA ALA A 358 14.86 -18.83 -0.98
C ALA A 358 15.75 -19.42 0.12
N ALA A 359 15.22 -19.54 1.35
CA ALA A 359 15.90 -20.17 2.47
C ALA A 359 15.83 -21.72 2.45
N GLY A 360 15.06 -22.30 1.49
CA GLY A 360 14.90 -23.75 1.33
C GLY A 360 13.86 -24.39 2.26
N ASP A 361 12.87 -23.61 2.75
CA ASP A 361 11.77 -24.12 3.57
C ASP A 361 10.41 -23.99 2.83
N PRO A 362 10.14 -24.86 1.84
CA PRO A 362 8.89 -24.81 1.10
C PRO A 362 7.66 -25.11 1.96
N GLY A 363 7.82 -25.85 3.08
CA GLY A 363 6.74 -26.12 4.01
C GLY A 363 6.29 -24.86 4.77
N ALA A 364 7.23 -24.00 5.18
CA ALA A 364 6.90 -22.70 5.77
C ALA A 364 6.28 -21.75 4.73
N ALA A 365 6.81 -21.76 3.50
CA ALA A 365 6.25 -20.99 2.39
C ALA A 365 4.80 -21.39 2.10
N ARG A 366 4.49 -22.69 2.09
CA ARG A 366 3.12 -23.21 1.90
C ARG A 366 2.19 -22.68 2.98
N ARG A 367 2.58 -22.78 4.26
CA ARG A 367 1.75 -22.24 5.36
C ARG A 367 1.47 -20.75 5.20
N GLY A 368 2.46 -19.95 4.76
CA GLY A 368 2.28 -18.53 4.48
C GLY A 368 1.32 -18.27 3.32
N ALA A 369 1.40 -19.06 2.26
CA ALA A 369 0.49 -18.96 1.12
C ALA A 369 -0.96 -19.36 1.47
N ASP A 370 -1.15 -20.42 2.25
CA ASP A 370 -2.46 -20.89 2.72
C ASP A 370 -3.12 -19.85 3.66
N GLU A 371 -2.32 -19.22 4.54
CA GLU A 371 -2.79 -18.13 5.38
C GLU A 371 -3.23 -16.93 4.53
N LEU A 372 -2.44 -16.56 3.53
CA LEU A 372 -2.75 -15.46 2.61
C LEU A 372 -4.03 -15.73 1.81
N GLU A 373 -4.23 -16.98 1.34
CA GLU A 373 -5.46 -17.40 0.66
C GLU A 373 -6.69 -17.30 1.59
N THR A 374 -6.53 -17.72 2.84
CA THR A 374 -7.58 -17.62 3.86
C THR A 374 -8.03 -16.18 4.10
N ILE A 375 -7.07 -15.24 4.21
CA ILE A 375 -7.35 -13.81 4.36
C ILE A 375 -8.02 -13.27 3.09
N ALA A 376 -7.52 -13.63 1.91
CA ALA A 376 -8.06 -13.17 0.63
C ALA A 376 -9.50 -13.64 0.38
N GLY A 377 -9.88 -14.79 0.93
CA GLY A 377 -11.26 -15.27 0.89
C GLY A 377 -12.26 -14.31 1.56
N GLN A 378 -11.79 -13.51 2.52
CA GLN A 378 -12.58 -12.48 3.19
C GLN A 378 -12.60 -11.14 2.43
N TYR A 379 -11.59 -10.90 1.55
CA TYR A 379 -11.38 -9.63 0.84
C TYR A 379 -11.08 -9.89 -0.65
N PRO A 380 -12.08 -10.16 -1.50
CA PRO A 380 -11.86 -10.57 -2.89
C PRO A 380 -11.45 -9.39 -3.79
N LYS A 381 -10.36 -8.69 -3.46
CA LYS A 381 -9.81 -7.59 -4.27
C LYS A 381 -8.86 -8.12 -5.34
N PRO A 382 -8.87 -7.52 -6.56
CA PRO A 382 -8.02 -7.98 -7.67
C PRO A 382 -6.53 -8.02 -7.33
N MET A 383 -6.02 -7.02 -6.58
CA MET A 383 -4.61 -6.96 -6.18
C MET A 383 -4.27 -8.10 -5.21
N LEU A 384 -5.11 -8.35 -4.21
CA LEU A 384 -4.89 -9.44 -3.26
C LEU A 384 -4.99 -10.81 -3.94
N GLN A 385 -5.93 -10.98 -4.87
CA GLN A 385 -6.03 -12.20 -5.68
C GLN A 385 -4.78 -12.43 -6.54
N ALA A 386 -4.18 -11.36 -7.09
CA ALA A 386 -2.93 -11.45 -7.83
C ALA A 386 -1.78 -11.92 -6.93
N VAL A 387 -1.66 -11.33 -5.75
CA VAL A 387 -0.65 -11.68 -4.74
C VAL A 387 -0.78 -13.15 -4.31
N VAL A 388 -1.99 -13.61 -3.96
CA VAL A 388 -2.28 -15.01 -3.58
C VAL A 388 -1.90 -15.96 -4.70
N SER A 389 -2.38 -15.70 -5.92
CA SER A 389 -2.11 -16.58 -7.06
C SER A 389 -0.61 -16.63 -7.40
N GLN A 390 0.12 -15.55 -7.20
CA GLN A 390 1.58 -15.51 -7.40
C GLN A 390 2.31 -16.32 -6.32
N ALA A 391 1.93 -16.15 -5.05
CA ALA A 391 2.51 -16.90 -3.94
C ALA A 391 2.25 -18.40 -4.07
N ASP A 392 1.00 -18.82 -4.33
CA ASP A 392 0.63 -20.22 -4.56
C ASP A 392 1.42 -20.82 -5.73
N GLY A 393 1.49 -20.10 -6.85
CA GLY A 393 2.24 -20.58 -8.01
C GLY A 393 3.74 -20.75 -7.75
N ALA A 394 4.35 -19.85 -6.97
CA ALA A 394 5.75 -19.96 -6.58
C ALA A 394 6.00 -21.19 -5.67
N VAL A 395 5.10 -21.42 -4.71
CA VAL A 395 5.17 -22.59 -3.81
C VAL A 395 4.97 -23.88 -4.58
N ARG A 396 3.97 -23.97 -5.47
CA ARG A 396 3.74 -25.15 -6.33
C ARG A 396 4.96 -25.50 -7.18
N LEU A 397 5.66 -24.50 -7.72
CA LEU A 397 6.93 -24.73 -8.42
C LEU A 397 7.97 -25.41 -7.51
N ALA A 398 8.10 -24.96 -6.27
CA ALA A 398 9.04 -25.55 -5.32
C ALA A 398 8.64 -26.97 -4.88
N GLU A 399 7.34 -27.29 -4.93
CA GLU A 399 6.77 -28.61 -4.64
C GLU A 399 6.82 -29.56 -5.85
N GLY A 400 7.21 -29.08 -7.04
CA GLY A 400 7.27 -29.86 -8.27
C GLY A 400 5.95 -29.96 -9.04
N ASP A 401 4.88 -29.25 -8.60
CA ASP A 401 3.61 -29.14 -9.34
C ASP A 401 3.69 -28.04 -10.40
N ALA A 402 4.43 -28.29 -11.46
CA ALA A 402 4.62 -27.32 -12.55
C ALA A 402 3.32 -26.99 -13.29
N ALA A 403 2.37 -27.92 -13.39
CA ALA A 403 1.09 -27.71 -14.07
C ALA A 403 0.18 -26.76 -13.25
N GLY A 404 0.00 -27.03 -11.96
CA GLY A 404 -0.74 -26.15 -11.05
C GLY A 404 -0.07 -24.79 -10.91
N ALA A 405 1.25 -24.72 -10.82
CA ALA A 405 2.02 -23.50 -10.80
C ALA A 405 1.75 -22.63 -12.03
N SER A 406 1.80 -23.22 -13.23
CA SER A 406 1.50 -22.50 -14.49
C SER A 406 0.10 -21.90 -14.49
N GLN A 407 -0.89 -22.60 -13.93
CA GLN A 407 -2.25 -22.11 -13.84
C GLN A 407 -2.35 -20.88 -12.91
N SER A 408 -1.85 -21.01 -11.67
CA SER A 408 -1.89 -19.94 -10.66
C SER A 408 -1.10 -18.70 -11.12
N LEU A 409 0.10 -18.88 -11.68
CA LEU A 409 0.94 -17.79 -12.17
C LEU A 409 0.35 -17.07 -13.38
N ARG A 410 -0.33 -17.78 -14.30
CA ARG A 410 -1.05 -17.13 -15.41
C ARG A 410 -2.24 -16.32 -14.92
N GLN A 411 -2.93 -16.76 -13.87
CA GLN A 411 -3.98 -15.97 -13.21
C GLN A 411 -3.39 -14.70 -12.61
N ALA A 412 -2.32 -14.82 -11.82
CA ALA A 412 -1.61 -13.68 -11.23
C ALA A 412 -1.14 -12.68 -12.31
N TRP A 413 -0.49 -13.17 -13.36
CA TRP A 413 -0.01 -12.34 -14.46
C TRP A 413 -1.13 -11.51 -15.12
N ARG A 414 -2.31 -12.13 -15.40
CA ARG A 414 -3.45 -11.41 -15.98
C ARG A 414 -3.96 -10.31 -15.07
N LEU A 415 -3.99 -10.57 -13.76
CA LEU A 415 -4.43 -9.59 -12.76
C LEU A 415 -3.43 -8.43 -12.65
N TRP A 416 -2.12 -8.72 -12.59
CA TRP A 416 -1.07 -7.71 -12.56
C TRP A 416 -1.06 -6.85 -13.83
N GLN A 417 -1.26 -7.44 -15.00
CA GLN A 417 -1.41 -6.72 -16.25
C GLN A 417 -2.62 -5.79 -16.22
N LYS A 418 -3.77 -6.26 -15.74
CA LYS A 418 -4.98 -5.44 -15.60
C LYS A 418 -4.80 -4.27 -14.63
N LEU A 419 -4.04 -4.50 -13.56
CA LEU A 419 -3.73 -3.47 -12.55
C LEU A 419 -2.62 -2.51 -12.99
N GLY A 420 -1.93 -2.77 -14.10
CA GLY A 420 -0.81 -1.95 -14.57
C GLY A 420 0.42 -2.03 -13.67
N VAL A 421 0.73 -3.19 -13.08
CA VAL A 421 1.87 -3.41 -12.19
C VAL A 421 2.93 -4.26 -12.91
N PRO A 422 3.80 -3.62 -13.74
CA PRO A 422 4.67 -4.33 -14.68
C PRO A 422 5.74 -5.18 -13.98
N TYR A 423 6.32 -4.72 -12.88
CA TYR A 423 7.35 -5.49 -12.18
C TYR A 423 6.86 -6.85 -11.71
N GLU A 424 5.70 -6.93 -11.08
CA GLU A 424 5.13 -8.20 -10.62
C GLU A 424 4.62 -9.06 -11.80
N ALA A 425 4.13 -8.41 -12.87
CA ALA A 425 3.78 -9.10 -14.11
C ALA A 425 5.01 -9.79 -14.74
N GLY A 426 6.15 -9.11 -14.79
CA GLY A 426 7.44 -9.67 -15.25
C GLY A 426 7.92 -10.82 -14.36
N ARG A 427 7.78 -10.71 -13.04
CA ARG A 427 8.09 -11.82 -12.10
C ARG A 427 7.24 -13.06 -12.37
N CYS A 428 5.93 -12.87 -12.54
CA CYS A 428 5.03 -13.98 -12.90
C CYS A 428 5.46 -14.64 -14.22
N ARG A 429 5.83 -13.85 -15.25
CA ARG A 429 6.32 -14.42 -16.52
C ARG A 429 7.56 -15.25 -16.34
N ALA A 430 8.56 -14.78 -15.59
CA ALA A 430 9.76 -15.56 -15.33
C ALA A 430 9.44 -16.90 -14.61
N LEU A 431 8.49 -16.88 -13.66
CA LEU A 431 8.04 -18.11 -12.99
C LEU A 431 7.22 -19.02 -13.91
N ILE A 432 6.38 -18.46 -14.80
CA ILE A 432 5.66 -19.23 -15.84
C ILE A 432 6.67 -19.92 -16.77
N GLY A 433 7.73 -19.21 -17.18
CA GLY A 433 8.80 -19.80 -17.97
C GLY A 433 9.46 -20.99 -17.27
N ARG A 434 9.70 -20.91 -15.95
CA ARG A 434 10.19 -22.05 -15.16
C ARG A 434 9.21 -23.22 -15.19
N ALA A 435 7.92 -22.96 -14.94
CA ALA A 435 6.89 -23.98 -15.00
C ALA A 435 6.81 -24.65 -16.39
N CYS A 436 6.93 -23.88 -17.48
CA CYS A 436 6.97 -24.42 -18.84
C CYS A 436 8.20 -25.31 -19.05
N ARG A 437 9.37 -24.92 -18.54
CA ARG A 437 10.60 -25.71 -18.61
C ARG A 437 10.46 -27.03 -17.87
N ASP A 438 9.92 -26.99 -16.65
CA ASP A 438 9.70 -28.21 -15.84
C ASP A 438 8.70 -29.16 -16.51
N LEU A 439 7.79 -28.63 -17.33
CA LEU A 439 6.87 -29.38 -18.18
C LEU A 439 7.47 -29.84 -19.52
N GLY A 440 8.75 -29.54 -19.78
CA GLY A 440 9.42 -29.88 -21.03
C GLY A 440 9.10 -28.99 -22.22
N ASP A 441 8.45 -27.85 -22.00
CA ASP A 441 8.10 -26.85 -23.03
C ASP A 441 9.12 -25.70 -23.07
N GLU A 442 10.37 -26.04 -23.51
CA GLU A 442 11.46 -25.07 -23.56
C GLU A 442 11.17 -23.88 -24.50
N PRO A 443 10.52 -24.05 -25.68
CA PRO A 443 10.18 -22.89 -26.51
C PRO A 443 9.29 -21.87 -25.82
N SER A 444 8.27 -22.32 -25.09
CA SER A 444 7.41 -21.40 -24.30
C SER A 444 8.16 -20.80 -23.11
N ALA A 445 9.03 -21.57 -22.46
CA ALA A 445 9.88 -21.10 -21.38
C ALA A 445 10.76 -19.90 -21.83
N LEU A 446 11.48 -20.07 -22.95
CA LEU A 446 12.32 -19.00 -23.51
C LEU A 446 11.53 -17.74 -23.86
N MET A 447 10.33 -17.89 -24.45
CA MET A 447 9.47 -16.75 -24.76
C MET A 447 9.08 -15.96 -23.50
N ASP A 448 8.73 -16.65 -22.42
CA ASP A 448 8.33 -15.99 -21.18
C ASP A 448 9.53 -15.36 -20.47
N PHE A 449 10.72 -15.97 -20.51
CA PHE A 449 11.96 -15.38 -19.98
C PHE A 449 12.40 -14.14 -20.78
N GLU A 450 12.40 -14.19 -22.12
CA GLU A 450 12.73 -13.06 -22.99
C GLU A 450 11.81 -11.87 -22.72
N ALA A 451 10.51 -12.13 -22.59
CA ALA A 451 9.55 -11.08 -22.33
C ALA A 451 9.70 -10.51 -20.90
N ALA A 452 9.94 -11.33 -19.88
CA ALA A 452 10.24 -10.87 -18.54
C ALA A 452 11.54 -10.04 -18.51
N HIS A 453 12.58 -10.50 -19.19
CA HIS A 453 13.85 -9.78 -19.29
C HIS A 453 13.68 -8.41 -19.93
N ALA A 454 12.94 -8.30 -21.04
CA ALA A 454 12.68 -7.03 -21.71
C ALA A 454 11.90 -6.06 -20.80
N GLU A 455 10.88 -6.54 -20.09
CA GLU A 455 10.09 -5.73 -19.15
C GLU A 455 10.95 -5.22 -17.99
N PHE A 456 11.82 -6.05 -17.42
CA PHE A 456 12.74 -5.63 -16.34
C PHE A 456 13.80 -4.62 -16.82
N LEU A 457 14.30 -4.75 -18.05
CA LEU A 457 15.21 -3.75 -18.63
C LEU A 457 14.53 -2.40 -18.84
N GLU A 458 13.29 -2.38 -19.31
CA GLU A 458 12.51 -1.16 -19.49
C GLU A 458 12.27 -0.44 -18.15
N LEU A 459 12.01 -1.20 -17.09
CA LEU A 459 11.84 -0.67 -15.74
C LEU A 459 13.16 -0.22 -15.08
N GLY A 460 14.32 -0.63 -15.59
CA GLY A 460 15.60 -0.45 -14.91
C GLY A 460 15.82 -1.41 -13.74
N ALA A 461 15.09 -2.53 -13.68
CA ALA A 461 15.17 -3.57 -12.64
C ALA A 461 16.36 -4.50 -12.88
N ALA A 462 17.58 -4.00 -12.72
CA ALA A 462 18.80 -4.70 -13.08
C ALA A 462 18.95 -6.11 -12.45
N PRO A 463 18.67 -6.33 -11.15
CA PRO A 463 18.75 -7.67 -10.56
C PRO A 463 17.75 -8.66 -11.18
N ALA A 464 16.51 -8.22 -11.41
CA ALA A 464 15.46 -9.05 -11.99
C ALA A 464 15.76 -9.37 -13.48
N ALA A 465 16.30 -8.41 -14.24
CA ALA A 465 16.77 -8.63 -15.60
C ALA A 465 17.91 -9.64 -15.64
N ALA A 466 18.89 -9.52 -14.72
CA ALA A 466 19.99 -10.49 -14.62
C ALA A 466 19.48 -11.89 -14.23
N TRP A 467 18.48 -11.98 -13.35
CA TRP A 467 17.83 -13.24 -13.00
C TRP A 467 17.14 -13.88 -14.23
N ALA A 468 16.30 -13.13 -14.96
CA ALA A 468 15.65 -13.61 -16.18
C ALA A 468 16.68 -14.08 -17.23
N ALA A 469 17.77 -13.32 -17.42
CA ALA A 469 18.87 -13.70 -18.31
C ALA A 469 19.57 -14.99 -17.85
N SER A 470 19.69 -15.24 -16.55
CA SER A 470 20.27 -16.49 -16.03
C SER A 470 19.38 -17.70 -16.34
N LEU A 471 18.06 -17.52 -16.23
CA LEU A 471 17.08 -18.55 -16.59
C LEU A 471 17.15 -18.91 -18.08
N MET A 472 17.35 -17.94 -18.96
CA MET A 472 17.53 -18.19 -20.41
C MET A 472 18.77 -19.05 -20.67
N ARG A 473 19.89 -18.77 -19.99
CA ARG A 473 21.15 -19.53 -20.17
C ARG A 473 21.11 -20.94 -19.62
N ALA A 474 20.41 -21.17 -18.51
CA ALA A 474 20.32 -22.49 -17.88
C ALA A 474 19.70 -23.56 -18.79
N GLY A 475 18.83 -23.20 -19.73
CA GLY A 475 18.28 -24.14 -20.74
C GLY A 475 19.16 -24.39 -21.96
N ALA A 476 20.12 -23.50 -22.22
CA ALA A 476 20.99 -23.65 -23.40
C ALA A 476 22.09 -24.74 -23.24
N GLY A 477 22.35 -25.20 -22.01
CA GLY A 477 23.40 -26.18 -21.70
C GLY A 477 22.97 -27.65 -21.67
N GLU A 478 21.67 -27.94 -21.54
CA GLU A 478 21.17 -29.32 -21.36
C GLU A 478 20.53 -29.93 -22.62
N GLY A 479 20.43 -29.18 -23.71
CA GLY A 479 19.78 -29.61 -24.96
C GLY A 479 20.64 -30.46 -25.92
N ALA A 480 21.83 -30.95 -25.52
CA ALA A 480 22.73 -31.69 -26.40
C ALA A 480 22.91 -33.16 -25.95
N GLY A 481 21.85 -33.85 -25.53
CA GLY A 481 21.93 -35.25 -25.10
C GLY A 481 20.66 -36.05 -25.35
N THR A 482 20.63 -36.79 -26.48
CA THR A 482 19.91 -38.05 -26.72
C THR A 482 18.41 -38.10 -26.46
N ALA A 483 17.58 -37.82 -27.49
CA ALA A 483 16.42 -38.65 -27.86
C ALA A 483 15.65 -37.95 -29.02
N GLY A 484 15.50 -38.61 -30.17
CA GLY A 484 14.56 -38.28 -31.23
C GLY A 484 14.50 -36.83 -31.73
N PRO A 485 13.94 -36.55 -32.90
CA PRO A 485 13.88 -35.20 -33.46
C PRO A 485 12.90 -34.26 -32.70
N LEU A 486 12.06 -34.82 -31.79
CA LEU A 486 11.06 -34.05 -31.03
C LEU A 486 11.37 -34.04 -29.54
N THR A 487 11.07 -32.90 -28.92
CA THR A 487 11.06 -32.77 -27.44
C THR A 487 9.94 -33.60 -26.81
N PRO A 488 10.01 -33.95 -25.49
CA PRO A 488 8.92 -34.63 -24.79
C PRO A 488 7.56 -33.91 -24.97
N ARG A 489 7.54 -32.58 -24.94
CA ARG A 489 6.35 -31.79 -25.10
C ARG A 489 5.81 -31.79 -26.54
N GLU A 490 6.68 -31.74 -27.53
CA GLU A 490 6.29 -31.89 -28.93
C GLU A 490 5.72 -33.29 -29.18
N ASN A 491 6.24 -34.33 -28.53
CA ASN A 491 5.65 -35.66 -28.59
C ASN A 491 4.26 -35.74 -27.98
N GLU A 492 4.00 -35.07 -26.87
CA GLU A 492 2.64 -34.96 -26.28
C GLU A 492 1.68 -34.25 -27.23
N VAL A 493 2.10 -33.10 -27.76
CA VAL A 493 1.29 -32.36 -28.72
C VAL A 493 1.01 -33.22 -29.96
N LEU A 494 2.03 -33.96 -30.46
CA LEU A 494 1.87 -34.86 -31.62
C LEU A 494 0.90 -36.00 -31.33
N ARG A 495 0.91 -36.61 -30.14
CA ARG A 495 -0.08 -37.62 -29.72
C ARG A 495 -1.52 -37.07 -29.72
N LEU A 496 -1.71 -35.86 -29.19
CA LEU A 496 -3.04 -35.22 -29.15
C LEU A 496 -3.49 -34.78 -30.55
N VAL A 497 -2.56 -34.38 -31.42
CA VAL A 497 -2.84 -34.16 -32.84
C VAL A 497 -3.28 -35.45 -33.52
N ALA A 498 -2.59 -36.57 -33.26
CA ALA A 498 -2.91 -37.88 -33.79
C ALA A 498 -4.27 -38.41 -33.30
N SER A 499 -4.67 -38.09 -32.07
CA SER A 499 -6.00 -38.40 -31.55
C SER A 499 -7.13 -37.50 -32.12
N GLY A 500 -6.82 -36.63 -33.09
CA GLY A 500 -7.83 -35.78 -33.78
C GLY A 500 -8.22 -34.53 -33.02
N ARG A 501 -7.58 -34.15 -31.93
CA ARG A 501 -7.95 -32.99 -31.12
C ARG A 501 -7.54 -31.68 -31.78
N GLY A 502 -8.45 -30.68 -31.79
CA GLY A 502 -8.15 -29.33 -32.30
C GLY A 502 -7.24 -28.53 -31.34
N ASN A 503 -6.60 -27.46 -31.83
CA ASN A 503 -5.66 -26.66 -31.04
C ASN A 503 -6.24 -26.16 -29.72
N ARG A 504 -7.52 -25.78 -29.72
CA ARG A 504 -8.22 -25.34 -28.50
C ARG A 504 -8.35 -26.45 -27.44
N ALA A 505 -8.67 -27.68 -27.88
CA ALA A 505 -8.75 -28.83 -27.00
C ALA A 505 -7.38 -29.21 -26.44
N ILE A 506 -6.34 -29.21 -27.29
CA ILE A 506 -4.95 -29.45 -26.90
C ILE A 506 -4.46 -28.38 -25.91
N ALA A 507 -4.78 -27.12 -26.20
CA ALA A 507 -4.45 -26.00 -25.31
C ALA A 507 -5.07 -26.14 -23.92
N ALA A 508 -6.34 -26.54 -23.85
CA ALA A 508 -7.03 -26.79 -22.58
C ALA A 508 -6.43 -27.96 -21.81
N GLU A 509 -6.15 -29.08 -22.48
CA GLU A 509 -5.62 -30.30 -21.85
C GLU A 509 -4.17 -30.13 -21.37
N LEU A 510 -3.37 -29.38 -22.13
CA LEU A 510 -1.96 -29.14 -21.82
C LEU A 510 -1.72 -27.83 -21.06
N TYR A 511 -2.76 -27.11 -20.67
CA TYR A 511 -2.69 -25.82 -19.98
C TYR A 511 -1.86 -24.76 -20.73
N LEU A 512 -1.97 -24.75 -22.08
CA LEU A 512 -1.29 -23.84 -22.99
C LEU A 512 -2.24 -22.83 -23.64
N SER A 513 -1.70 -21.82 -24.31
CA SER A 513 -2.49 -21.00 -25.23
C SER A 513 -2.66 -21.69 -26.59
N GLU A 514 -3.75 -21.44 -27.32
CA GLU A 514 -3.93 -21.95 -28.68
C GLU A 514 -2.79 -21.53 -29.61
N LYS A 515 -2.22 -20.34 -29.40
CA LYS A 515 -1.07 -19.81 -30.15
C LYS A 515 0.19 -20.63 -29.87
N THR A 516 0.39 -21.04 -28.62
CA THR A 516 1.51 -21.90 -28.20
C THR A 516 1.39 -23.27 -28.83
N VAL A 517 0.19 -23.89 -28.82
CA VAL A 517 -0.07 -25.16 -29.49
C VAL A 517 0.19 -25.07 -31.00
N ALA A 518 -0.27 -24.00 -31.65
CA ALA A 518 -0.01 -23.79 -33.08
C ALA A 518 1.49 -23.70 -33.37
N ARG A 519 2.28 -23.06 -32.50
CA ARG A 519 3.73 -22.98 -32.63
C ARG A 519 4.41 -24.36 -32.47
N HIS A 520 3.98 -25.14 -31.47
CA HIS A 520 4.50 -26.53 -31.33
C HIS A 520 4.22 -27.36 -32.57
N ILE A 521 3.02 -27.29 -33.13
CA ILE A 521 2.66 -27.98 -34.36
C ILE A 521 3.56 -27.52 -35.51
N SER A 522 3.81 -26.24 -35.66
CA SER A 522 4.72 -25.71 -36.69
C SER A 522 6.16 -26.22 -36.50
N ASN A 523 6.65 -26.26 -35.27
CA ASN A 523 7.98 -26.77 -34.93
C ASN A 523 8.08 -28.30 -35.23
N ILE A 524 7.04 -29.07 -34.87
CA ILE A 524 6.93 -30.49 -35.18
C ILE A 524 7.01 -30.70 -36.71
N PHE A 525 6.25 -29.90 -37.47
CA PHE A 525 6.27 -30.00 -38.93
C PHE A 525 7.65 -29.69 -39.49
N LEU A 526 8.32 -28.66 -39.00
CA LEU A 526 9.67 -28.29 -39.42
C LEU A 526 10.69 -29.37 -39.09
N LYS A 527 10.66 -29.88 -37.86
CA LYS A 527 11.62 -30.91 -37.38
C LYS A 527 11.45 -32.25 -38.06
N LEU A 528 10.24 -32.62 -38.40
CA LEU A 528 9.93 -33.91 -39.04
C LEU A 528 9.78 -33.80 -40.57
N GLY A 529 9.93 -32.60 -41.16
CA GLY A 529 9.77 -32.39 -42.59
C GLY A 529 8.33 -32.61 -43.07
N LEU A 530 7.34 -32.36 -42.21
CA LEU A 530 5.92 -32.59 -42.52
C LEU A 530 5.26 -31.33 -43.04
N SER A 531 4.29 -31.49 -43.94
CA SER A 531 3.58 -30.34 -44.57
C SER A 531 2.12 -30.18 -44.14
N SER A 532 1.60 -31.12 -43.36
CA SER A 532 0.18 -31.05 -42.93
C SER A 532 -0.09 -31.79 -41.62
N ARG A 533 -1.22 -31.46 -41.00
CA ARG A 533 -1.70 -32.14 -39.79
C ARG A 533 -1.99 -33.63 -40.02
N ALA A 534 -2.48 -33.99 -41.21
CA ALA A 534 -2.72 -35.36 -41.63
C ALA A 534 -1.39 -36.14 -41.72
N ALA A 535 -0.34 -35.52 -42.27
CA ALA A 535 0.99 -36.09 -42.31
C ALA A 535 1.58 -36.32 -40.91
N ALA A 536 1.35 -35.39 -39.99
CA ALA A 536 1.75 -35.54 -38.59
C ALA A 536 1.01 -36.68 -37.85
N THR A 537 -0.28 -36.83 -38.14
CA THR A 537 -1.08 -37.97 -37.66
C THR A 537 -0.53 -39.30 -38.18
N SER A 538 -0.29 -39.41 -39.51
CA SER A 538 0.32 -40.62 -40.12
C SER A 538 1.65 -40.95 -39.49
N TYR A 539 2.54 -39.97 -39.36
CA TYR A 539 3.86 -40.14 -38.73
C TYR A 539 3.74 -40.67 -37.30
N ALA A 540 2.81 -40.15 -36.51
CA ALA A 540 2.61 -40.59 -35.12
C ALA A 540 2.17 -42.05 -35.03
N TYR A 541 1.30 -42.52 -35.94
CA TYR A 541 0.90 -43.92 -36.01
C TYR A 541 2.04 -44.83 -36.50
N GLU A 542 2.79 -44.44 -37.55
CA GLU A 542 3.89 -45.18 -38.11
C GLU A 542 5.04 -45.42 -37.12
N HIS A 543 5.22 -44.46 -36.17
CA HIS A 543 6.29 -44.51 -35.17
C HIS A 543 5.80 -44.92 -33.77
N GLY A 544 4.57 -45.43 -33.67
CA GLY A 544 4.03 -45.93 -32.39
C GLY A 544 3.81 -44.86 -31.32
N LEU A 545 3.72 -43.59 -31.72
CA LEU A 545 3.51 -42.48 -30.82
C LEU A 545 2.02 -42.21 -30.54
N ALA A 546 1.12 -42.76 -31.35
CA ALA A 546 -0.33 -42.72 -31.18
C ALA A 546 -0.77 -44.11 -30.69
N GLY A 547 -1.12 -44.20 -29.42
CA GLY A 547 -1.70 -45.39 -28.79
C GLY A 547 -3.14 -45.12 -28.39
#